data_c51f2f109534d031d21df2e59bb47932
#
_entry.id   c51f2f109534d031d21df2e59bb47932
#
_cell.length_a   1.000
_cell.length_b   1.000
_cell.length_c   1.000
_cell.angle_alpha   90.00
_cell.angle_beta   90.00
_cell.angle_gamma   90.00
#
_symmetry.space_group_name_H-M   'P 1'
#
loop_
_entity.id
_entity.type
_entity.pdbx_description
1 polymer ?
#
loop_
_entity_poly.entity_id
_entity_poly.type
_entity_poly.pdbx_seq_one_letter_code
_entity_poly.pdbx_strand_id
1 'polypeptide(L)'
;MQPVLSAEQREIMRCACRSERELAIMDLLYSSGGRVSEICQLNIADMDFINRRARIYGKGRKEREIYFSAQASLHIRDYLKTRTDDNPALLVGVKTPCRRLTIAGIQWILKNIQNRDERLRGLKISPHTFRRSCGTDMLNRGAPVEMVKEKLGHAKADTTLQCYAKISTEAVRDAERRFGAA
;
A
#
# COMPACT_ATOMS: atom_id res chain seq x y z
N MET A 1 -12.38 13.85 9.72
CA MET A 1 -12.31 12.81 8.67
C MET A 1 -10.88 12.32 8.55
N GLN A 2 -10.65 11.02 8.44
CA GLN A 2 -9.27 10.51 8.35
C GLN A 2 -8.74 10.64 6.92
N PRO A 3 -7.48 11.09 6.70
CA PRO A 3 -6.97 11.44 5.38
C PRO A 3 -6.87 10.23 4.43
N VAL A 4 -7.22 10.47 3.16
CA VAL A 4 -7.06 9.57 2.01
C VAL A 4 -6.31 10.36 0.95
N LEU A 5 -5.37 9.73 0.25
CA LEU A 5 -4.63 10.37 -0.85
C LEU A 5 -5.45 10.29 -2.14
N SER A 6 -5.59 11.41 -2.84
CA SER A 6 -6.12 11.42 -4.20
C SER A 6 -5.16 10.72 -5.19
N ALA A 7 -5.64 10.39 -6.38
CA ALA A 7 -4.81 9.85 -7.45
C ALA A 7 -3.65 10.81 -7.78
N GLU A 8 -3.96 12.11 -7.92
CA GLU A 8 -2.96 13.16 -8.18
C GLU A 8 -1.91 13.24 -7.06
N GLN A 9 -2.32 13.23 -5.80
CA GLN A 9 -1.39 13.27 -4.67
C GLN A 9 -0.44 12.06 -4.65
N ARG A 10 -0.91 10.89 -5.05
CA ARG A 10 -0.07 9.70 -5.18
C ARG A 10 0.93 9.84 -6.33
N GLU A 11 0.52 10.41 -7.47
CA GLU A 11 1.46 10.68 -8.58
C GLU A 11 2.51 11.72 -8.19
N ILE A 12 2.13 12.78 -7.48
CA ILE A 12 3.09 13.76 -6.95
C ILE A 12 4.09 13.06 -6.02
N MET A 13 3.63 12.20 -5.12
CA MET A 13 4.50 11.40 -4.26
C MET A 13 5.46 10.52 -5.08
N ARG A 14 4.96 9.87 -6.15
CA ARG A 14 5.76 9.03 -7.03
C ARG A 14 6.84 9.84 -7.75
N CYS A 15 6.48 10.99 -8.30
CA CYS A 15 7.43 11.91 -8.94
C CYS A 15 8.48 12.46 -7.96
N ALA A 16 8.14 12.58 -6.67
CA ALA A 16 9.06 13.03 -5.64
C ALA A 16 10.01 11.92 -5.13
N CYS A 17 9.81 10.65 -5.53
CA CYS A 17 10.73 9.56 -5.23
C CYS A 17 12.06 9.73 -5.96
N ARG A 18 13.18 9.40 -5.30
CA ARG A 18 14.55 9.55 -5.82
C ARG A 18 15.30 8.22 -5.94
N SER A 19 14.64 7.10 -5.64
CA SER A 19 15.24 5.76 -5.74
C SER A 19 14.18 4.70 -5.99
N GLU A 20 14.60 3.59 -6.61
CA GLU A 20 13.76 2.42 -6.82
C GLU A 20 13.20 1.86 -5.49
N ARG A 21 13.97 1.98 -4.41
CA ARG A 21 13.51 1.60 -3.07
C ARG A 21 12.31 2.43 -2.60
N GLU A 22 12.33 3.74 -2.82
CA GLU A 22 11.22 4.62 -2.44
C GLU A 22 9.96 4.32 -3.27
N LEU A 23 10.13 4.11 -4.57
CA LEU A 23 9.06 3.69 -5.47
C LEU A 23 8.47 2.32 -5.05
N ALA A 24 9.34 1.34 -4.78
CA ALA A 24 8.92 0.02 -4.33
C ALA A 24 8.12 0.08 -3.03
N ILE A 25 8.59 0.83 -2.04
CA ILE A 25 7.90 1.00 -0.74
C ILE A 25 6.53 1.63 -0.96
N MET A 26 6.47 2.72 -1.69
CA MET A 26 5.24 3.48 -1.89
C MET A 26 4.17 2.65 -2.63
N ASP A 27 4.57 2.03 -3.75
CA ASP A 27 3.62 1.27 -4.58
C ASP A 27 3.21 -0.05 -3.92
N LEU A 28 4.10 -0.70 -3.16
CA LEU A 28 3.74 -1.87 -2.37
C LEU A 28 2.74 -1.53 -1.27
N LEU A 29 2.97 -0.47 -0.50
CA LEU A 29 2.04 -0.02 0.54
C LEU A 29 0.65 0.29 -0.02
N TYR A 30 0.59 1.00 -1.16
CA TYR A 30 -0.67 1.39 -1.77
C TYR A 30 -1.39 0.18 -2.39
N SER A 31 -0.73 -0.55 -3.28
CA SER A 31 -1.41 -1.59 -4.07
C SER A 31 -1.78 -2.82 -3.26
N SER A 32 -0.97 -3.18 -2.25
CA SER A 32 -1.29 -4.32 -1.40
C SER A 32 -2.33 -3.99 -0.33
N GLY A 33 -2.35 -2.74 0.14
CA GLY A 33 -3.13 -2.36 1.31
C GLY A 33 -2.71 -3.11 2.59
N GLY A 34 -1.54 -3.74 2.61
CA GLY A 34 -0.98 -4.45 3.76
C GLY A 34 -0.74 -3.53 4.97
N ARG A 35 -0.72 -4.09 6.17
CA ARG A 35 -0.27 -3.32 7.35
C ARG A 35 1.23 -3.10 7.27
N VAL A 36 1.68 -1.92 7.69
CA VAL A 36 3.12 -1.59 7.62
C VAL A 36 3.98 -2.61 8.37
N SER A 37 3.50 -3.15 9.50
CA SER A 37 4.19 -4.21 10.24
C SER A 37 4.33 -5.50 9.42
N GLU A 38 3.31 -5.87 8.65
CA GLU A 38 3.33 -7.02 7.76
C GLU A 38 4.32 -6.79 6.60
N ILE A 39 4.31 -5.60 6.00
CA ILE A 39 5.24 -5.22 4.92
C ILE A 39 6.69 -5.23 5.40
N CYS A 40 6.97 -4.73 6.63
CA CYS A 40 8.31 -4.77 7.21
C CYS A 40 8.84 -6.19 7.42
N GLN A 41 7.97 -7.16 7.66
CA GLN A 41 8.36 -8.55 7.91
C GLN A 41 8.60 -9.38 6.63
N LEU A 42 8.19 -8.89 5.48
CA LEU A 42 8.38 -9.60 4.21
C LEU A 42 9.85 -9.92 3.94
N ASN A 43 10.09 -11.13 3.47
CA ASN A 43 11.34 -11.57 2.87
C ASN A 43 11.21 -11.59 1.34
N ILE A 44 12.33 -11.63 0.64
CA ILE A 44 12.33 -11.80 -0.82
C ILE A 44 11.67 -13.14 -1.20
N ALA A 45 11.91 -14.19 -0.40
CA ALA A 45 11.34 -15.52 -0.61
C ALA A 45 9.82 -15.59 -0.43
N ASP A 46 9.19 -14.61 0.22
CA ASP A 46 7.74 -14.56 0.39
C ASP A 46 7.03 -14.01 -0.85
N MET A 47 7.78 -13.51 -1.85
CA MET A 47 7.24 -12.83 -3.03
C MET A 47 7.02 -13.78 -4.20
N ASP A 48 5.79 -13.86 -4.68
CA ASP A 48 5.43 -14.51 -5.95
C ASP A 48 5.19 -13.40 -7.00
N PHE A 49 6.21 -13.10 -7.78
CA PHE A 49 6.15 -12.06 -8.80
C PHE A 49 5.33 -12.45 -10.03
N ILE A 50 5.15 -13.74 -10.27
CA ILE A 50 4.35 -14.24 -11.41
C ILE A 50 2.88 -13.94 -11.12
N ASN A 51 2.40 -14.33 -9.95
CA ASN A 51 1.02 -14.14 -9.53
C ASN A 51 0.79 -12.81 -8.81
N ARG A 52 1.83 -11.99 -8.63
CA ARG A 52 1.80 -10.68 -7.96
C ARG A 52 1.17 -10.74 -6.58
N ARG A 53 1.60 -11.69 -5.78
CA ARG A 53 1.17 -11.90 -4.40
C ARG A 53 2.36 -12.09 -3.47
N ALA A 54 2.15 -11.84 -2.20
CA ALA A 54 3.13 -12.11 -1.17
C ALA A 54 2.46 -12.78 0.03
N ARG A 55 3.18 -13.70 0.65
CA ARG A 55 2.75 -14.41 1.85
C ARG A 55 3.10 -13.59 3.07
N ILE A 56 2.13 -13.32 3.93
CA ILE A 56 2.32 -12.60 5.19
C ILE A 56 1.72 -13.37 6.36
N TYR A 57 2.24 -13.09 7.55
CA TYR A 57 1.78 -13.69 8.78
C TYR A 57 1.11 -12.63 9.65
N GLY A 58 -0.19 -12.80 9.89
CA GLY A 58 -0.99 -11.94 10.75
C GLY A 58 -0.89 -12.30 12.23
N LYS A 59 -1.71 -11.64 13.05
CA LYS A 59 -1.82 -11.93 14.49
C LYS A 59 -2.18 -13.41 14.73
N GLY A 60 -1.41 -14.08 15.58
CA GLY A 60 -1.58 -15.52 15.86
C GLY A 60 -0.99 -16.43 14.78
N ARG A 61 -0.01 -15.95 13.99
CA ARG A 61 0.64 -16.70 12.89
C ARG A 61 -0.31 -17.22 11.82
N LYS A 62 -1.49 -16.65 11.69
CA LYS A 62 -2.38 -16.97 10.56
C LYS A 62 -1.76 -16.43 9.28
N GLU A 63 -1.46 -17.34 8.37
CA GLU A 63 -0.96 -17.03 7.04
C GLU A 63 -2.09 -16.41 6.21
N ARG A 64 -1.78 -15.37 5.44
CA ARG A 64 -2.66 -14.83 4.40
C ARG A 64 -1.83 -14.28 3.25
N GLU A 65 -2.44 -14.15 2.11
CA GLU A 65 -1.84 -13.52 0.95
C GLU A 65 -2.23 -12.03 0.87
N ILE A 66 -1.29 -11.24 0.39
CA ILE A 66 -1.54 -9.88 -0.09
C ILE A 66 -1.21 -9.82 -1.58
N TYR A 67 -1.97 -9.02 -2.32
CA TYR A 67 -1.83 -8.87 -3.77
C TYR A 67 -1.34 -7.47 -4.09
N PHE A 68 -0.40 -7.35 -5.04
CA PHE A 68 0.16 -6.07 -5.44
C PHE A 68 0.04 -5.86 -6.96
N SER A 69 0.12 -4.61 -7.40
CA SER A 69 -0.06 -4.22 -8.79
C SER A 69 1.15 -4.63 -9.66
N ALA A 70 0.95 -4.63 -10.99
CA ALA A 70 2.05 -4.82 -11.93
C ALA A 70 3.13 -3.74 -11.77
N GLN A 71 2.73 -2.49 -11.52
CA GLN A 71 3.65 -1.38 -11.28
C GLN A 71 4.50 -1.61 -10.02
N ALA A 72 3.87 -2.02 -8.91
CA ALA A 72 4.60 -2.38 -7.69
C ALA A 72 5.59 -3.53 -7.94
N SER A 73 5.18 -4.54 -8.72
CA SER A 73 6.06 -5.66 -9.11
C SER A 73 7.30 -5.17 -9.86
N LEU A 74 7.15 -4.25 -10.82
CA LEU A 74 8.27 -3.68 -11.56
C LEU A 74 9.22 -2.92 -10.62
N HIS A 75 8.69 -1.98 -9.83
CA HIS A 75 9.53 -1.17 -8.93
C HIS A 75 10.22 -2.03 -7.85
N ILE A 76 9.57 -3.08 -7.35
CA ILE A 76 10.22 -4.00 -6.40
C ILE A 76 11.37 -4.75 -7.10
N ARG A 77 11.16 -5.27 -8.32
CA ARG A 77 12.21 -5.97 -9.06
C ARG A 77 13.38 -5.04 -9.38
N ASP A 78 13.11 -3.80 -9.79
CA ASP A 78 14.16 -2.83 -10.08
C ASP A 78 14.92 -2.44 -8.81
N TYR A 79 14.22 -2.24 -7.69
CA TYR A 79 14.85 -2.07 -6.39
C TYR A 79 15.75 -3.26 -6.02
N LEU A 80 15.28 -4.50 -6.19
CA LEU A 80 16.08 -5.69 -5.87
C LEU A 80 17.36 -5.78 -6.72
N LYS A 81 17.35 -5.32 -7.97
CA LYS A 81 18.55 -5.23 -8.82
C LYS A 81 19.59 -4.24 -8.29
N THR A 82 19.16 -3.22 -7.55
CA THR A 82 20.08 -2.21 -6.96
C THR A 82 20.72 -2.69 -5.66
N ARG A 83 20.25 -3.81 -5.08
CA ARG A 83 20.78 -4.33 -3.82
C ARG A 83 22.11 -5.04 -4.02
N THR A 84 23.02 -4.81 -3.08
CA THR A 84 24.35 -5.44 -3.04
C THR A 84 24.60 -6.21 -1.74
N ASP A 85 23.55 -6.38 -0.93
CA ASP A 85 23.59 -7.09 0.35
C ASP A 85 22.91 -8.46 0.27
N ASP A 86 23.19 -9.35 1.21
CA ASP A 86 22.63 -10.71 1.30
C ASP A 86 21.48 -10.82 2.31
N ASN A 87 20.93 -9.70 2.79
CA ASN A 87 19.86 -9.73 3.77
C ASN A 87 18.58 -10.32 3.13
N PRO A 88 17.95 -11.34 3.73
CA PRO A 88 16.74 -11.95 3.19
C PRO A 88 15.51 -11.04 3.21
N ALA A 89 15.54 -9.94 3.99
CA ALA A 89 14.42 -9.01 4.07
C ALA A 89 14.12 -8.39 2.70
N LEU A 90 12.84 -8.24 2.36
CA LEU A 90 12.44 -7.54 1.14
C LEU A 90 12.90 -6.08 1.14
N LEU A 91 12.69 -5.38 2.24
CA LEU A 91 13.02 -3.97 2.38
C LEU A 91 14.14 -3.77 3.41
N VAL A 92 15.22 -3.12 2.99
CA VAL A 92 16.38 -2.84 3.85
C VAL A 92 16.77 -1.36 3.85
N GLY A 93 17.50 -0.97 4.88
CA GLY A 93 18.15 0.35 4.95
C GLY A 93 19.34 0.45 4.00
N VAL A 94 19.81 1.68 3.74
CA VAL A 94 20.97 1.94 2.85
C VAL A 94 22.31 1.92 3.58
N LYS A 95 22.32 1.99 4.90
CA LYS A 95 23.56 1.99 5.69
C LYS A 95 24.03 0.58 5.94
N THR A 96 25.32 0.34 5.73
CA THR A 96 25.97 -0.93 6.04
C THR A 96 26.11 -1.11 7.56
N PRO A 97 25.77 -2.30 8.12
CA PRO A 97 25.12 -3.42 7.42
C PRO A 97 23.66 -3.09 7.07
N CYS A 98 23.23 -3.46 5.85
CA CYS A 98 21.87 -3.23 5.38
C CYS A 98 20.87 -4.03 6.22
N ARG A 99 20.27 -3.41 7.22
CA ARG A 99 19.30 -4.04 8.13
C ARG A 99 17.89 -3.92 7.58
N ARG A 100 17.03 -4.89 7.92
CA ARG A 100 15.59 -4.84 7.63
C ARG A 100 15.01 -3.48 8.03
N LEU A 101 14.20 -2.90 7.14
CA LEU A 101 13.49 -1.65 7.46
C LEU A 101 12.48 -1.86 8.58
N THR A 102 12.49 -0.91 9.51
CA THR A 102 11.51 -0.83 10.60
C THR A 102 10.30 0.00 10.17
N ILE A 103 9.22 -0.09 10.96
CA ILE A 103 8.03 0.77 10.78
C ILE A 103 8.44 2.25 10.78
N ALA A 104 9.26 2.65 11.76
CA ALA A 104 9.77 4.02 11.85
C ALA A 104 10.60 4.42 10.63
N GLY A 105 11.39 3.50 10.09
CA GLY A 105 12.16 3.70 8.86
C GLY A 105 11.27 3.98 7.65
N ILE A 106 10.21 3.21 7.46
CA ILE A 106 9.23 3.45 6.39
C ILE A 106 8.52 4.79 6.58
N GLN A 107 8.09 5.11 7.80
CA GLN A 107 7.44 6.40 8.11
C GLN A 107 8.37 7.58 7.80
N TRP A 108 9.64 7.47 8.17
CA TRP A 108 10.66 8.49 7.88
C TRP A 108 10.87 8.68 6.37
N ILE A 109 10.94 7.58 5.60
CA ILE A 109 11.06 7.64 4.14
C ILE A 109 9.86 8.36 3.53
N LEU A 110 8.64 8.00 3.90
CA LEU A 110 7.42 8.65 3.39
C LEU A 110 7.40 10.14 3.74
N LYS A 111 7.84 10.50 4.95
CA LYS A 111 7.94 11.91 5.37
C LYS A 111 8.97 12.67 4.54
N ASN A 112 10.11 12.07 4.23
CA ASN A 112 11.11 12.69 3.37
C ASN A 112 10.62 12.89 1.95
N ILE A 113 9.93 11.90 1.36
CA ILE A 113 9.31 12.04 0.04
C ILE A 113 8.30 13.20 0.06
N GLN A 114 7.43 13.23 1.07
CA GLN A 114 6.44 14.30 1.26
C GLN A 114 7.07 15.69 1.31
N ASN A 115 8.19 15.84 2.01
CA ASN A 115 8.83 17.14 2.21
C ASN A 115 9.53 17.68 0.94
N ARG A 116 9.66 16.89 -0.11
CA ARG A 116 10.30 17.30 -1.39
C ARG A 116 9.38 18.07 -2.31
N ASP A 117 8.07 18.04 -2.07
CA ASP A 117 7.08 18.72 -2.92
C ASP A 117 6.11 19.54 -2.07
N GLU A 118 6.01 20.82 -2.39
CA GLU A 118 5.18 21.76 -1.65
C GLU A 118 3.69 21.44 -1.71
N ARG A 119 3.23 20.83 -2.81
CA ARG A 119 1.83 20.40 -3.00
C ARG A 119 1.40 19.34 -1.99
N LEU A 120 2.35 18.64 -1.37
CA LEU A 120 2.10 17.64 -0.33
C LEU A 120 2.17 18.22 1.10
N ARG A 121 2.50 19.51 1.21
CA ARG A 121 2.65 20.18 2.51
C ARG A 121 1.32 20.17 3.27
N GLY A 122 1.36 19.90 4.57
CA GLY A 122 0.15 19.85 5.43
C GLY A 122 -0.66 18.54 5.34
N LEU A 123 -0.39 17.67 4.38
CA LEU A 123 -1.05 16.37 4.31
C LEU A 123 -0.55 15.45 5.43
N LYS A 124 -1.45 14.63 5.96
CA LYS A 124 -1.10 13.56 6.91
C LYS A 124 -0.81 12.28 6.15
N ILE A 125 0.44 12.15 5.65
CA ILE A 125 0.89 10.98 4.88
C ILE A 125 1.57 9.98 5.82
N SER A 126 1.07 8.74 5.80
CA SER A 126 1.56 7.64 6.61
C SER A 126 1.25 6.31 5.91
N PRO A 127 1.85 5.18 6.30
CA PRO A 127 1.49 3.87 5.75
C PRO A 127 -0.01 3.57 5.87
N HIS A 128 -0.62 4.03 6.96
CA HIS A 128 -2.06 3.85 7.17
C HIS A 128 -2.92 4.67 6.19
N THR A 129 -2.42 5.82 5.75
CA THR A 129 -3.08 6.64 4.71
C THR A 129 -3.07 5.91 3.37
N PHE A 130 -1.95 5.27 2.99
CA PHE A 130 -1.87 4.44 1.77
C PHE A 130 -2.85 3.28 1.80
N ARG A 131 -2.91 2.55 2.90
CA ARG A 131 -3.83 1.43 3.08
C ARG A 131 -5.30 1.88 2.96
N ARG A 132 -5.66 3.02 3.55
CA ARG A 132 -7.01 3.59 3.39
C ARG A 132 -7.29 4.01 1.96
N SER A 133 -6.35 4.68 1.31
CA SER A 133 -6.50 5.07 -0.09
C SER A 133 -6.75 3.85 -0.98
N CYS A 134 -6.03 2.75 -0.77
CA CYS A 134 -6.27 1.49 -1.46
C CYS A 134 -7.72 1.02 -1.31
N GLY A 135 -8.22 0.94 -0.08
CA GLY A 135 -9.59 0.48 0.17
C GLY A 135 -10.66 1.44 -0.38
N THR A 136 -10.47 2.76 -0.19
CA THR A 136 -11.39 3.77 -0.73
C THR A 136 -11.45 3.72 -2.25
N ASP A 137 -10.31 3.60 -2.93
CA ASP A 137 -10.26 3.53 -4.38
C ASP A 137 -10.90 2.24 -4.93
N MET A 138 -10.78 1.13 -4.21
CA MET A 138 -11.49 -0.10 -4.57
C MET A 138 -13.01 0.08 -4.49
N LEU A 139 -13.50 0.64 -3.39
CA LEU A 139 -14.94 0.92 -3.21
C LEU A 139 -15.45 1.90 -4.27
N ASN A 140 -14.70 2.97 -4.55
CA ASN A 140 -15.08 3.96 -5.58
C ASN A 140 -15.10 3.36 -7.00
N ARG A 141 -14.37 2.27 -7.24
CA ARG A 141 -14.40 1.50 -8.49
C ARG A 141 -15.48 0.40 -8.49
N GLY A 142 -16.33 0.35 -7.48
CA GLY A 142 -17.45 -0.58 -7.38
C GLY A 142 -17.10 -1.96 -6.81
N ALA A 143 -15.93 -2.12 -6.16
CA ALA A 143 -15.62 -3.39 -5.50
C ALA A 143 -16.57 -3.62 -4.30
N PRO A 144 -17.12 -4.83 -4.15
CA PRO A 144 -17.92 -5.18 -2.98
C PRO A 144 -17.15 -4.97 -1.67
N VAL A 145 -17.82 -4.49 -0.63
CA VAL A 145 -17.22 -4.20 0.68
C VAL A 145 -16.54 -5.44 1.28
N GLU A 146 -17.13 -6.62 1.06
CA GLU A 146 -16.59 -7.91 1.51
C GLU A 146 -15.21 -8.19 0.88
N MET A 147 -15.04 -7.94 -0.42
CA MET A 147 -13.76 -8.10 -1.11
C MET A 147 -12.70 -7.13 -0.59
N VAL A 148 -13.10 -5.87 -0.32
CA VAL A 148 -12.19 -4.87 0.26
C VAL A 148 -11.78 -5.27 1.66
N LYS A 149 -12.73 -5.76 2.47
CA LYS A 149 -12.49 -6.28 3.82
C LYS A 149 -11.50 -7.45 3.80
N GLU A 150 -11.70 -8.40 2.91
CA GLU A 150 -10.81 -9.55 2.76
C GLU A 150 -9.41 -9.12 2.33
N LYS A 151 -9.29 -8.31 1.27
CA LYS A 151 -8.01 -7.77 0.81
C LYS A 151 -7.24 -7.06 1.93
N LEU A 152 -7.92 -6.24 2.72
CA LEU A 152 -7.29 -5.51 3.82
C LEU A 152 -7.08 -6.39 5.07
N GLY A 153 -7.72 -7.55 5.18
CA GLY A 153 -7.64 -8.40 6.37
C GLY A 153 -8.23 -7.71 7.61
N HIS A 154 -9.41 -7.10 7.47
CA HIS A 154 -10.17 -6.53 8.59
C HIS A 154 -11.01 -7.62 9.24
N ALA A 155 -10.83 -7.84 10.55
CA ALA A 155 -11.61 -8.82 11.29
C ALA A 155 -13.09 -8.39 11.49
N LYS A 156 -13.38 -7.07 11.45
CA LYS A 156 -14.73 -6.52 11.64
C LYS A 156 -15.14 -5.63 10.46
N ALA A 157 -16.36 -5.79 9.98
CA ALA A 157 -16.93 -4.99 8.87
C ALA A 157 -17.03 -3.50 9.22
N ASP A 158 -17.38 -3.18 10.48
CA ASP A 158 -17.52 -1.80 10.96
C ASP A 158 -16.25 -0.96 10.77
N THR A 159 -15.07 -1.57 10.95
CA THR A 159 -13.80 -0.87 10.72
C THR A 159 -13.61 -0.46 9.27
N THR A 160 -14.11 -1.28 8.33
CA THR A 160 -14.06 -0.97 6.89
C THR A 160 -15.05 0.15 6.54
N LEU A 161 -16.29 0.05 7.00
CA LEU A 161 -17.34 1.05 6.74
C LEU A 161 -17.01 2.42 7.38
N GLN A 162 -16.55 2.45 8.63
CA GLN A 162 -16.15 3.70 9.30
C GLN A 162 -14.96 4.38 8.63
N CYS A 163 -14.03 3.60 8.06
CA CYS A 163 -12.88 4.15 7.33
C CYS A 163 -13.25 4.69 5.95
N TYR A 164 -14.33 4.20 5.32
CA TYR A 164 -14.66 4.43 3.92
C TYR A 164 -16.03 5.10 3.71
N ALA A 165 -16.58 5.76 4.71
CA ALA A 165 -17.92 6.38 4.72
C ALA A 165 -18.16 7.47 3.66
N LYS A 166 -17.30 7.61 2.65
CA LYS A 166 -17.56 8.37 1.42
C LYS A 166 -17.34 7.49 0.19
N ILE A 167 -18.30 6.65 -0.08
CA ILE A 167 -18.54 6.22 -1.46
C ILE A 167 -18.94 7.49 -2.19
N SER A 168 -18.21 7.87 -3.24
CA SER A 168 -18.57 9.06 -4.01
C SER A 168 -19.97 8.87 -4.59
N THR A 169 -20.74 9.94 -4.71
CA THR A 169 -22.07 9.91 -5.35
C THR A 169 -22.00 9.31 -6.76
N GLU A 170 -20.85 9.46 -7.41
CA GLU A 170 -20.55 8.93 -8.73
C GLU A 170 -20.40 7.39 -8.70
N ALA A 171 -19.72 6.84 -7.71
CA ALA A 171 -19.61 5.39 -7.51
C ALA A 171 -20.98 4.74 -7.19
N VAL A 172 -21.83 5.44 -6.47
CA VAL A 172 -23.22 4.98 -6.23
C VAL A 172 -24.01 4.97 -7.52
N ARG A 173 -23.91 6.01 -8.35
CA ARG A 173 -24.57 6.08 -9.67
C ARG A 173 -24.07 5.00 -10.63
N ASP A 174 -22.77 4.72 -10.63
CA ASP A 174 -22.20 3.67 -11.47
C ASP A 174 -22.61 2.27 -10.98
N ALA A 175 -22.70 2.06 -9.67
CA ALA A 175 -23.26 0.84 -9.11
C ALA A 175 -24.74 0.66 -9.46
N GLU A 176 -25.54 1.73 -9.39
CA GLU A 176 -26.93 1.74 -9.81
C GLU A 176 -27.09 1.34 -11.28
N ARG A 177 -26.24 1.90 -12.18
CA ARG A 177 -26.24 1.55 -13.62
C ARG A 177 -25.84 0.11 -13.90
N ARG A 178 -24.97 -0.49 -13.08
CA ARG A 178 -24.45 -1.86 -13.27
C ARG A 178 -25.29 -2.93 -12.60
N PHE A 179 -25.93 -2.60 -11.50
CA PHE A 179 -26.58 -3.57 -10.59
C PHE A 179 -28.00 -3.15 -10.20
N GLY A 180 -28.46 -1.97 -10.59
CA GLY A 180 -29.84 -1.51 -10.35
C GLY A 180 -30.86 -2.38 -11.07
N ALA A 181 -32.06 -2.47 -10.52
CA ALA A 181 -33.15 -3.21 -11.14
C ALA A 181 -33.52 -2.57 -12.49
N ALA A 182 -33.66 -3.42 -13.52
CA ALA A 182 -34.17 -3.03 -14.83
C ALA A 182 -35.67 -2.76 -14.78
#